data_0c76cf8eb7e2f08cb78c84788769e426
#
_entry.id   0c76cf8eb7e2f08cb78c84788769e426
#
_cell.length_a   1.000
_cell.length_b   1.000
_cell.length_c   1.000
_cell.angle_alpha   90.00
_cell.angle_beta   90.00
_cell.angle_gamma   90.00
#
_symmetry.space_group_name_H-M   'P 1'
#
loop_
_entity.id
_entity.type
_entity.pdbx_description
1 polymer ?
#
loop_
_entity_poly.entity_id
_entity_poly.type
_entity_poly.pdbx_seq_one_letter_code
_entity_poly.pdbx_strand_id
1 'polypeptide(L)'
;MKYISIDIETTGLDPENCQILSIGAVIEDTLNQLPFEELPTFHGVIKRENVSGSLFALNMNRDLIETIVQYSTAQDQDEKNDIVHMTGMQFYHEDEIVEALFQFCYRNGLVPVDLNAPFKTMKVVNGITYPVLNSNMTKVYLNCAGKNFAGFDKKFLEKLPRWKQVFSIRSRVLDPGILFVDWINDESVPSLDECKKRAGIDGVVTHNAVEDAMDVVMLLRQCYQA
;
A
#
# COMPACT_ATOMS: atom_id res chain seq x y z
N MET A 1 13.09 14.36 1.37
CA MET A 1 12.99 13.14 0.52
C MET A 1 11.54 12.70 0.48
N LYS A 2 11.01 12.39 -0.71
CA LYS A 2 9.70 11.71 -0.80
C LYS A 2 9.86 10.20 -0.77
N TYR A 3 8.97 9.52 -0.04
CA TYR A 3 8.87 8.06 -0.04
C TYR A 3 7.41 7.61 0.05
N ILE A 4 7.18 6.36 -0.26
CA ILE A 4 5.88 5.71 -0.10
C ILE A 4 6.02 4.57 0.91
N SER A 5 5.21 4.62 1.96
CA SER A 5 5.00 3.48 2.84
C SER A 5 3.93 2.59 2.23
N ILE A 6 4.19 1.30 2.14
CA ILE A 6 3.27 0.31 1.59
C ILE A 6 3.18 -0.85 2.54
N ASP A 7 1.95 -1.29 2.76
CA ASP A 7 1.59 -2.52 3.44
C ASP A 7 0.53 -3.28 2.64
N ILE A 8 0.43 -4.61 2.78
CA ILE A 8 -0.55 -5.43 2.08
C ILE A 8 -1.23 -6.42 3.01
N GLU A 9 -2.54 -6.62 2.80
CA GLU A 9 -3.25 -7.74 3.39
C GLU A 9 -3.29 -8.92 2.41
N THR A 10 -3.02 -10.11 2.94
CA THR A 10 -2.91 -11.32 2.12
C THR A 10 -3.64 -12.51 2.75
N THR A 11 -3.90 -13.53 1.94
CA THR A 11 -4.52 -14.78 2.41
C THR A 11 -3.52 -15.77 3.03
N GLY A 12 -2.26 -15.38 3.18
CA GLY A 12 -1.20 -16.21 3.79
C GLY A 12 0.20 -15.74 3.42
N LEU A 13 1.21 -16.49 3.80
CA LEU A 13 2.61 -16.05 3.74
C LEU A 13 3.33 -16.39 2.44
N ASP A 14 2.79 -17.26 1.61
CA ASP A 14 3.44 -17.75 0.39
C ASP A 14 2.94 -16.99 -0.84
N PRO A 15 3.78 -16.14 -1.49
CA PRO A 15 3.37 -15.37 -2.65
C PRO A 15 3.07 -16.23 -3.89
N GLU A 16 3.45 -17.52 -3.91
CA GLU A 16 3.12 -18.42 -5.02
C GLU A 16 1.71 -19.00 -4.92
N ASN A 17 1.19 -19.16 -3.69
CA ASN A 17 -0.07 -19.86 -3.44
C ASN A 17 -1.11 -18.99 -2.72
N CYS A 18 -0.74 -17.79 -2.27
CA CYS A 18 -1.64 -16.89 -1.55
C CYS A 18 -1.92 -15.62 -2.38
N GLN A 19 -3.00 -14.96 -2.03
CA GLN A 19 -3.54 -13.82 -2.78
C GLN A 19 -3.32 -12.52 -1.99
N ILE A 20 -3.09 -11.41 -2.70
CA ILE A 20 -3.27 -10.08 -2.12
C ILE A 20 -4.77 -9.80 -2.04
N LEU A 21 -5.23 -9.32 -0.88
CA LEU A 21 -6.59 -8.83 -0.66
C LEU A 21 -6.65 -7.31 -0.82
N SER A 22 -5.73 -6.59 -0.18
CA SER A 22 -5.66 -5.13 -0.30
C SER A 22 -4.22 -4.62 -0.30
N ILE A 23 -4.05 -3.40 -0.80
CA ILE A 23 -2.82 -2.61 -0.76
C ILE A 23 -3.14 -1.29 -0.08
N GLY A 24 -2.48 -1.02 1.04
CA GLY A 24 -2.45 0.28 1.70
C GLY A 24 -1.18 1.02 1.33
N ALA A 25 -1.29 2.31 1.03
CA ALA A 25 -0.10 3.11 0.82
C ALA A 25 -0.29 4.54 1.33
N VAL A 26 0.80 5.11 1.85
CA VAL A 26 0.88 6.49 2.36
C VAL A 26 2.10 7.16 1.75
N ILE A 27 1.93 8.36 1.21
CA ILE A 27 3.07 9.14 0.69
C ILE A 27 3.48 10.20 1.70
N GLU A 28 4.78 10.24 1.99
CA GLU A 28 5.40 11.20 2.88
C GLU A 28 6.46 12.03 2.16
N ASP A 29 6.52 13.32 2.50
CA ASP A 29 7.62 14.21 2.09
C ASP A 29 8.31 14.80 3.32
N THR A 30 9.51 14.33 3.62
CA THR A 30 10.27 14.79 4.79
C THR A 30 10.62 16.27 4.77
N LEU A 31 10.47 16.95 3.64
CA LEU A 31 10.72 18.39 3.50
C LEU A 31 9.46 19.24 3.61
N ASN A 32 8.28 18.64 3.36
CA ASN A 32 6.99 19.31 3.39
C ASN A 32 5.99 18.38 4.11
N GLN A 33 6.20 18.21 5.42
CA GLN A 33 5.39 17.32 6.23
C GLN A 33 3.98 17.88 6.41
N LEU A 34 2.99 17.08 6.08
CA LEU A 34 1.58 17.35 6.34
C LEU A 34 1.17 16.75 7.69
N PRO A 35 0.10 17.24 8.34
CA PRO A 35 -0.58 16.50 9.41
C PRO A 35 -0.91 15.07 8.97
N PHE A 36 -0.94 14.12 9.90
CA PHE A 36 -1.16 12.70 9.55
C PHE A 36 -2.48 12.49 8.81
N GLU A 37 -3.53 13.18 9.22
CA GLU A 37 -4.87 13.15 8.63
C GLU A 37 -4.95 13.75 7.21
N GLU A 38 -3.96 14.52 6.80
CA GLU A 38 -3.86 15.14 5.47
C GLU A 38 -2.89 14.40 4.54
N LEU A 39 -2.20 13.38 5.04
CA LEU A 39 -1.27 12.62 4.22
C LEU A 39 -2.01 11.91 3.08
N PRO A 40 -1.46 11.94 1.85
CA PRO A 40 -2.04 11.18 0.76
C PRO A 40 -2.05 9.69 1.08
N THR A 41 -3.24 9.09 1.04
CA THR A 41 -3.45 7.66 1.27
C THR A 41 -4.06 6.98 0.05
N PHE A 42 -3.76 5.70 -0.10
CA PHE A 42 -4.35 4.80 -1.10
C PHE A 42 -4.79 3.52 -0.41
N HIS A 43 -6.05 3.14 -0.58
CA HIS A 43 -6.57 1.86 -0.12
C HIS A 43 -7.21 1.12 -1.29
N GLY A 44 -6.41 0.32 -1.97
CA GLY A 44 -6.86 -0.49 -3.11
C GLY A 44 -7.18 -1.91 -2.68
N VAL A 45 -8.42 -2.33 -2.88
CA VAL A 45 -8.90 -3.70 -2.61
C VAL A 45 -9.03 -4.46 -3.93
N ILE A 46 -8.51 -5.68 -3.97
CA ILE A 46 -8.60 -6.53 -5.17
C ILE A 46 -9.90 -7.32 -5.13
N LYS A 47 -10.74 -7.11 -6.15
CA LYS A 47 -11.97 -7.91 -6.35
C LYS A 47 -11.60 -9.38 -6.52
N ARG A 48 -12.25 -10.25 -5.78
CA ARG A 48 -12.03 -11.70 -5.83
C ARG A 48 -13.37 -12.44 -5.95
N GLU A 49 -13.44 -13.38 -6.87
CA GLU A 49 -14.56 -14.32 -6.95
C GLU A 49 -14.41 -15.44 -5.91
N ASN A 50 -13.18 -15.84 -5.65
CA ASN A 50 -12.84 -16.87 -4.68
C ASN A 50 -11.63 -16.40 -3.85
N VAL A 51 -11.72 -16.60 -2.54
CA VAL A 51 -10.65 -16.34 -1.59
C VAL A 51 -10.17 -17.67 -1.02
N SER A 52 -8.88 -17.95 -1.15
CA SER A 52 -8.26 -19.17 -0.63
C SER A 52 -6.94 -18.85 0.05
N GLY A 53 -6.66 -19.52 1.18
CA GLY A 53 -5.44 -19.27 1.93
C GLY A 53 -5.37 -20.02 3.24
N SER A 54 -4.48 -19.61 4.14
CA SER A 54 -4.39 -20.19 5.46
C SER A 54 -5.56 -19.76 6.35
N LEU A 55 -6.09 -20.67 7.16
CA LEU A 55 -7.19 -20.35 8.09
C LEU A 55 -6.86 -19.20 9.02
N PHE A 56 -5.60 -19.07 9.42
CA PHE A 56 -5.14 -17.98 10.27
C PHE A 56 -5.29 -16.63 9.57
N ALA A 57 -4.74 -16.50 8.35
CA ALA A 57 -4.79 -15.25 7.59
C ALA A 57 -6.22 -14.90 7.15
N LEU A 58 -7.04 -15.89 6.78
CA LEU A 58 -8.45 -15.68 6.43
C LEU A 58 -9.25 -15.18 7.64
N ASN A 59 -9.01 -15.73 8.84
CA ASN A 59 -9.66 -15.24 10.06
C ASN A 59 -9.20 -13.84 10.45
N MET A 60 -7.91 -13.54 10.29
CA MET A 60 -7.35 -12.22 10.56
C MET A 60 -7.95 -11.15 9.64
N ASN A 61 -8.15 -11.48 8.37
CA ASN A 61 -8.71 -10.60 7.35
C ASN A 61 -10.24 -10.76 7.17
N ARG A 62 -10.96 -11.31 8.15
CA ARG A 62 -12.38 -11.63 8.01
C ARG A 62 -13.22 -10.43 7.59
N ASP A 63 -13.05 -9.30 8.24
CA ASP A 63 -13.86 -8.10 8.00
C ASP A 63 -13.59 -7.51 6.60
N LEU A 64 -12.33 -7.55 6.15
CA LEU A 64 -11.96 -7.18 4.79
C LEU A 64 -12.58 -8.14 3.75
N ILE A 65 -12.55 -9.44 4.02
CA ILE A 65 -13.16 -10.45 3.14
C ILE A 65 -14.67 -10.26 3.08
N GLU A 66 -15.34 -10.01 4.21
CA GLU A 66 -16.78 -9.69 4.26
C GLU A 66 -17.09 -8.45 3.41
N THR A 67 -16.25 -7.41 3.48
CA THR A 67 -16.42 -6.20 2.64
C THR A 67 -16.23 -6.50 1.16
N ILE A 68 -15.27 -7.36 0.79
CA ILE A 68 -15.09 -7.82 -0.61
C ILE A 68 -16.34 -8.57 -1.09
N VAL A 69 -16.92 -9.43 -0.25
CA VAL A 69 -18.16 -10.16 -0.56
C VAL A 69 -19.32 -9.20 -0.76
N GLN A 70 -19.53 -8.26 0.18
CA GLN A 70 -20.60 -7.26 0.08
C GLN A 70 -20.49 -6.45 -1.22
N TYR A 71 -19.30 -5.97 -1.55
CA TYR A 71 -19.09 -5.23 -2.81
C TYR A 71 -19.36 -6.11 -4.05
N SER A 72 -18.95 -7.37 -4.01
CA SER A 72 -19.09 -8.29 -5.15
C SER A 72 -20.53 -8.73 -5.37
N THR A 73 -21.36 -8.79 -4.31
CA THR A 73 -22.76 -9.19 -4.34
C THR A 73 -23.75 -8.03 -4.42
N ALA A 74 -23.26 -6.80 -4.34
CA ALA A 74 -24.07 -5.58 -4.46
C ALA A 74 -24.83 -5.58 -5.80
N GLN A 75 -26.16 -5.26 -5.71
CA GLN A 75 -27.10 -5.43 -6.82
C GLN A 75 -26.92 -4.36 -7.90
N ASP A 76 -26.51 -3.17 -7.48
CA ASP A 76 -26.34 -2.03 -8.38
C ASP A 76 -25.11 -1.18 -8.04
N GLN A 77 -24.91 -0.10 -8.81
CA GLN A 77 -23.77 0.79 -8.64
C GLN A 77 -23.91 1.68 -7.41
N ASP A 78 -25.12 1.98 -6.96
CA ASP A 78 -25.35 2.85 -5.80
C ASP A 78 -24.95 2.12 -4.52
N GLU A 79 -25.32 0.85 -4.36
CA GLU A 79 -24.84 0.02 -3.25
C GLU A 79 -23.31 -0.09 -3.23
N LYS A 80 -22.66 -0.24 -4.39
CA LYS A 80 -21.20 -0.24 -4.48
C LYS A 80 -20.58 1.08 -4.06
N ASN A 81 -21.18 2.20 -4.48
CA ASN A 81 -20.71 3.52 -4.11
C ASN A 81 -20.87 3.78 -2.60
N ASP A 82 -21.93 3.28 -1.98
CA ASP A 82 -22.14 3.37 -0.54
C ASP A 82 -21.04 2.62 0.23
N ILE A 83 -20.69 1.41 -0.20
CA ILE A 83 -19.59 0.63 0.41
C ILE A 83 -18.27 1.42 0.29
N VAL A 84 -17.96 1.95 -0.89
CA VAL A 84 -16.76 2.76 -1.12
C VAL A 84 -16.75 4.00 -0.21
N HIS A 85 -17.88 4.68 -0.08
CA HIS A 85 -17.99 5.89 0.74
C HIS A 85 -17.83 5.58 2.24
N MET A 86 -18.45 4.51 2.73
CA MET A 86 -18.39 4.11 4.14
C MET A 86 -17.00 3.61 4.56
N THR A 87 -16.30 2.90 3.67
CA THR A 87 -15.04 2.24 4.00
C THR A 87 -13.80 3.02 3.56
N GLY A 88 -13.94 3.97 2.63
CA GLY A 88 -12.82 4.63 1.97
C GLY A 88 -12.02 3.71 1.01
N MET A 89 -12.42 2.45 0.88
CA MET A 89 -11.76 1.46 0.04
C MET A 89 -12.13 1.66 -1.44
N GLN A 90 -11.15 1.45 -2.33
CA GLN A 90 -11.38 1.47 -3.78
C GLN A 90 -11.18 0.06 -4.35
N PHE A 91 -12.15 -0.43 -5.11
CA PHE A 91 -12.16 -1.82 -5.59
C PHE A 91 -11.69 -1.92 -7.03
N TYR A 92 -10.66 -2.74 -7.27
CA TYR A 92 -10.02 -2.92 -8.58
C TYR A 92 -9.99 -4.39 -9.00
N HIS A 93 -9.96 -4.64 -10.30
CA HIS A 93 -9.48 -5.92 -10.78
C HIS A 93 -7.96 -6.00 -10.61
N GLU A 94 -7.41 -7.19 -10.52
CA GLU A 94 -5.98 -7.40 -10.25
C GLU A 94 -5.06 -6.79 -11.32
N ASP A 95 -5.51 -6.70 -12.57
CA ASP A 95 -4.81 -6.05 -13.66
C ASP A 95 -4.91 -4.51 -13.67
N GLU A 96 -5.82 -3.95 -12.87
CA GLU A 96 -6.06 -2.50 -12.78
C GLU A 96 -5.30 -1.85 -11.60
N ILE A 97 -5.03 -2.60 -10.53
CA ILE A 97 -4.55 -2.02 -9.26
C ILE A 97 -3.16 -1.37 -9.40
N VAL A 98 -2.29 -1.91 -10.26
CA VAL A 98 -0.95 -1.34 -10.52
C VAL A 98 -1.06 0.01 -11.21
N GLU A 99 -2.00 0.17 -12.15
CA GLU A 99 -2.27 1.45 -12.80
C GLU A 99 -2.86 2.45 -11.81
N ALA A 100 -3.78 2.01 -10.94
CA ALA A 100 -4.38 2.86 -9.90
C ALA A 100 -3.31 3.39 -8.92
N LEU A 101 -2.42 2.51 -8.44
CA LEU A 101 -1.31 2.90 -7.58
C LEU A 101 -0.34 3.86 -8.30
N PHE A 102 -0.07 3.63 -9.59
CA PHE A 102 0.74 4.57 -10.38
C PHE A 102 0.08 5.95 -10.47
N GLN A 103 -1.21 6.02 -10.71
CA GLN A 103 -1.97 7.27 -10.76
C GLN A 103 -1.92 8.00 -9.41
N PHE A 104 -2.03 7.26 -8.30
CA PHE A 104 -1.86 7.80 -6.97
C PHE A 104 -0.46 8.41 -6.77
N CYS A 105 0.60 7.67 -7.12
CA CYS A 105 1.98 8.16 -7.06
C CYS A 105 2.20 9.41 -7.94
N TYR A 106 1.63 9.41 -9.14
CA TYR A 106 1.73 10.52 -10.09
C TYR A 106 1.08 11.80 -9.56
N ARG A 107 -0.16 11.71 -9.07
CA ARG A 107 -0.90 12.87 -8.53
C ARG A 107 -0.19 13.51 -7.34
N ASN A 108 0.48 12.72 -6.54
CA ASN A 108 1.16 13.18 -5.32
C ASN A 108 2.64 13.49 -5.55
N GLY A 109 3.07 13.62 -6.80
CA GLY A 109 4.41 14.08 -7.17
C GLY A 109 5.53 13.13 -6.76
N LEU A 110 5.23 11.84 -6.59
CA LEU A 110 6.25 10.81 -6.35
C LEU A 110 6.89 10.34 -7.66
N VAL A 111 6.16 10.45 -8.76
CA VAL A 111 6.65 10.20 -10.11
C VAL A 111 7.11 11.52 -10.71
N PRO A 112 8.36 11.65 -11.18
CA PRO A 112 8.81 12.86 -11.85
C PRO A 112 7.90 13.14 -13.07
N VAL A 113 7.37 14.35 -13.15
CA VAL A 113 6.66 14.82 -14.35
C VAL A 113 7.72 15.16 -15.38
N ASP A 114 8.13 14.20 -16.18
CA ASP A 114 8.84 14.49 -17.42
C ASP A 114 7.78 14.86 -18.47
N LEU A 115 7.68 16.15 -18.78
CA LEU A 115 6.79 16.66 -19.83
C LEU A 115 7.14 16.11 -21.22
N ASN A 116 8.30 15.51 -21.37
CA ASN A 116 8.75 14.80 -22.57
C ASN A 116 8.54 13.28 -22.46
N ALA A 117 8.04 12.80 -21.32
CA ALA A 117 7.74 11.36 -21.18
C ALA A 117 6.69 10.97 -22.23
N PRO A 118 6.84 9.80 -22.86
CA PRO A 118 5.98 9.40 -23.95
C PRO A 118 4.62 8.86 -23.47
N PHE A 119 3.87 9.68 -22.74
CA PHE A 119 2.46 9.41 -22.50
C PHE A 119 1.72 9.62 -23.81
N LYS A 120 1.63 8.55 -24.61
CA LYS A 120 0.97 8.64 -25.93
C LYS A 120 -0.53 8.77 -25.84
N THR A 121 -1.13 8.50 -24.69
CA THR A 121 -2.58 8.51 -24.53
C THR A 121 -2.94 8.97 -23.13
N MET A 122 -3.95 9.82 -23.03
CA MET A 122 -4.55 10.25 -21.75
C MET A 122 -5.92 9.57 -21.63
N LYS A 123 -6.22 9.03 -20.45
CA LYS A 123 -7.53 8.45 -20.12
C LYS A 123 -8.24 9.38 -19.14
N VAL A 124 -9.51 9.61 -19.35
CA VAL A 124 -10.35 10.34 -18.40
C VAL A 124 -11.12 9.33 -17.55
N VAL A 125 -10.94 9.40 -16.24
CA VAL A 125 -11.69 8.59 -15.26
C VAL A 125 -12.26 9.56 -14.23
N ASN A 126 -13.56 9.54 -14.04
CA ASN A 126 -14.28 10.44 -13.12
C ASN A 126 -13.91 11.93 -13.30
N GLY A 127 -13.79 12.39 -14.55
CA GLY A 127 -13.47 13.78 -14.89
C GLY A 127 -12.01 14.18 -14.72
N ILE A 128 -11.15 13.28 -14.26
CA ILE A 128 -9.71 13.51 -14.08
C ILE A 128 -8.95 12.83 -15.24
N THR A 129 -8.02 13.58 -15.83
CA THR A 129 -7.20 13.09 -16.92
C THR A 129 -5.92 12.45 -16.40
N TYR A 130 -5.67 11.21 -16.78
CA TYR A 130 -4.49 10.44 -16.40
C TYR A 130 -3.64 10.05 -17.59
N PRO A 131 -2.31 10.00 -17.43
CA PRO A 131 -1.47 9.37 -18.43
C PRO A 131 -1.73 7.85 -18.45
N VAL A 132 -1.94 7.30 -19.62
CA VAL A 132 -2.03 5.84 -19.78
C VAL A 132 -0.64 5.26 -19.81
N LEU A 133 -0.42 4.24 -18.98
CA LEU A 133 0.82 3.47 -18.97
C LEU A 133 1.02 2.80 -20.33
N ASN A 134 2.05 3.19 -21.06
CA ASN A 134 2.41 2.51 -22.28
C ASN A 134 3.62 1.59 -22.09
N SER A 135 3.80 0.62 -22.98
CA SER A 135 4.85 -0.40 -22.90
C SER A 135 6.28 0.14 -22.93
N ASN A 136 6.47 1.42 -23.29
CA ASN A 136 7.77 2.07 -23.43
C ASN A 136 8.07 3.04 -22.27
N MET A 137 7.29 3.00 -21.19
CA MET A 137 7.53 3.86 -20.05
C MET A 137 8.83 3.51 -19.33
N THR A 138 9.58 4.54 -18.97
CA THR A 138 10.68 4.38 -18.00
C THR A 138 10.10 3.98 -16.66
N LYS A 139 10.65 2.94 -16.05
CA LYS A 139 10.22 2.47 -14.71
C LYS A 139 10.29 3.59 -13.69
N VAL A 140 9.29 3.65 -12.84
CA VAL A 140 9.27 4.52 -11.67
C VAL A 140 10.08 3.90 -10.55
N TYR A 141 11.13 4.60 -10.10
CA TYR A 141 11.95 4.15 -8.99
C TYR A 141 11.41 4.70 -7.67
N LEU A 142 10.84 3.83 -6.84
CA LEU A 142 10.25 4.19 -5.56
C LEU A 142 11.24 4.05 -4.40
N ASN A 143 11.31 5.08 -3.55
CA ASN A 143 11.79 4.92 -2.19
C ASN A 143 10.64 4.34 -1.37
N CYS A 144 10.74 3.09 -0.95
CA CYS A 144 9.70 2.44 -0.18
C CYS A 144 10.05 2.38 1.31
N ALA A 145 9.02 2.50 2.12
CA ALA A 145 9.03 2.17 3.54
C ALA A 145 8.03 1.03 3.78
N GLY A 146 8.21 0.30 4.87
CA GLY A 146 7.30 -0.74 5.32
C GLY A 146 7.99 -1.69 6.29
N LYS A 147 7.21 -2.26 7.21
CA LYS A 147 7.71 -3.23 8.16
C LYS A 147 7.90 -4.59 7.49
N ASN A 148 9.14 -5.07 7.45
CA ASN A 148 9.51 -6.29 6.72
C ASN A 148 9.15 -6.28 5.22
N PHE A 149 8.95 -5.12 4.64
CA PHE A 149 8.50 -4.93 3.26
C PHE A 149 9.35 -5.71 2.24
N ALA A 150 10.68 -5.66 2.34
CA ALA A 150 11.58 -6.35 1.42
C ALA A 150 11.47 -7.89 1.52
N GLY A 151 11.16 -8.38 2.72
CA GLY A 151 11.03 -9.81 3.01
C GLY A 151 9.68 -10.39 2.61
N PHE A 152 8.63 -9.60 2.62
CA PHE A 152 7.25 -10.04 2.46
C PHE A 152 6.51 -9.30 1.33
N ASP A 153 6.07 -8.07 1.55
CA ASP A 153 5.17 -7.33 0.65
C ASP A 153 5.69 -7.25 -0.78
N LYS A 154 6.96 -6.91 -0.94
CA LYS A 154 7.60 -6.79 -2.24
C LYS A 154 7.45 -8.05 -3.08
N LYS A 155 7.53 -9.24 -2.48
CA LYS A 155 7.43 -10.51 -3.20
C LYS A 155 6.05 -10.73 -3.79
N PHE A 156 5.00 -10.34 -3.06
CA PHE A 156 3.62 -10.37 -3.52
C PHE A 156 3.37 -9.31 -4.60
N LEU A 157 3.77 -8.07 -4.36
CA LEU A 157 3.59 -6.97 -5.29
C LEU A 157 4.25 -7.24 -6.65
N GLU A 158 5.44 -7.86 -6.65
CA GLU A 158 6.14 -8.24 -7.88
C GLU A 158 5.43 -9.32 -8.71
N LYS A 159 4.42 -9.99 -8.18
CA LYS A 159 3.56 -10.94 -8.90
C LYS A 159 2.38 -10.27 -9.60
N LEU A 160 1.99 -9.08 -9.16
CA LEU A 160 0.89 -8.36 -9.79
C LEU A 160 1.17 -8.10 -11.28
N PRO A 161 0.15 -8.23 -12.13
CA PRO A 161 0.27 -7.91 -13.55
C PRO A 161 0.87 -6.52 -13.77
N ARG A 162 1.86 -6.43 -14.63
CA ARG A 162 2.56 -5.18 -15.01
C ARG A 162 3.41 -4.51 -13.91
N TRP A 163 3.43 -4.99 -12.65
CA TRP A 163 4.22 -4.37 -11.59
C TRP A 163 5.67 -4.13 -12.01
N LYS A 164 6.36 -5.16 -12.47
CA LYS A 164 7.78 -5.08 -12.90
C LYS A 164 8.02 -4.23 -14.14
N GLN A 165 6.95 -3.90 -14.88
CA GLN A 165 7.03 -2.97 -16.02
C GLN A 165 6.94 -1.53 -15.56
N VAL A 166 6.15 -1.25 -14.53
CA VAL A 166 5.81 0.09 -14.03
C VAL A 166 6.75 0.52 -12.93
N PHE A 167 6.95 -0.33 -11.93
CA PHE A 167 7.68 0.01 -10.71
C PHE A 167 9.02 -0.70 -10.58
N SER A 168 9.96 -0.02 -9.95
CA SER A 168 11.20 -0.58 -9.43
C SER A 168 11.41 -0.07 -8.01
N ILE A 169 11.42 -0.97 -7.06
CA ILE A 169 11.72 -0.63 -5.66
C ILE A 169 13.22 -0.45 -5.52
N ARG A 170 13.66 0.67 -4.97
CA ARG A 170 15.08 0.86 -4.61
C ARG A 170 15.50 -0.16 -3.58
N SER A 171 16.72 -0.66 -3.68
CA SER A 171 17.23 -1.75 -2.81
C SER A 171 17.27 -1.40 -1.32
N ARG A 172 17.37 -0.12 -0.99
CA ARG A 172 17.39 0.35 0.40
C ARG A 172 15.97 0.75 0.80
N VAL A 173 15.29 -0.17 1.47
CA VAL A 173 13.96 0.02 2.02
C VAL A 173 14.07 0.64 3.41
N LEU A 174 13.16 1.54 3.73
CA LEU A 174 13.05 2.16 5.05
C LEU A 174 12.20 1.25 5.94
N ASP A 175 12.84 0.40 6.74
CA ASP A 175 12.17 -0.41 7.76
C ASP A 175 12.36 0.26 9.13
N PRO A 176 11.28 0.75 9.78
CA PRO A 176 11.39 1.41 11.08
C PRO A 176 11.85 0.46 12.20
N GLY A 177 11.72 -0.84 12.03
CA GLY A 177 12.07 -1.81 13.06
C GLY A 177 13.49 -1.68 13.57
N ILE A 178 14.44 -1.32 12.70
CA ILE A 178 15.84 -1.15 13.10
C ILE A 178 16.05 -0.01 14.12
N LEU A 179 15.15 0.97 14.15
CA LEU A 179 15.24 2.14 15.03
C LEU A 179 14.85 1.83 16.47
N PHE A 180 14.12 0.74 16.66
CA PHE A 180 13.54 0.34 17.95
C PHE A 180 14.11 -0.97 18.47
N VAL A 181 15.24 -1.45 17.95
CA VAL A 181 15.93 -2.65 18.43
C VAL A 181 16.55 -2.38 19.79
N ASP A 182 16.20 -3.21 20.78
CA ASP A 182 16.98 -3.35 22.01
C ASP A 182 18.15 -4.32 21.75
N TRP A 183 19.31 -3.76 21.45
CA TRP A 183 20.51 -4.53 21.09
C TRP A 183 21.03 -5.47 22.18
N ILE A 184 20.47 -5.41 23.38
CA ILE A 184 20.85 -6.28 24.50
C ILE A 184 19.86 -7.43 24.65
N ASN A 185 18.56 -7.17 24.46
CA ASN A 185 17.50 -8.10 24.84
C ASN A 185 16.75 -8.69 23.64
N ASP A 186 16.78 -8.04 22.45
CA ASP A 186 16.06 -8.56 21.29
C ASP A 186 16.89 -9.60 20.53
N GLU A 187 16.27 -10.76 20.26
CA GLU A 187 16.87 -11.78 19.38
C GLU A 187 16.64 -11.47 17.88
N SER A 188 15.69 -10.60 17.57
CA SER A 188 15.34 -10.21 16.19
C SER A 188 14.79 -8.78 16.15
N VAL A 189 14.68 -8.22 14.92
CA VAL A 189 14.06 -6.91 14.74
C VAL A 189 12.61 -6.95 15.20
N PRO A 190 12.17 -6.01 16.09
CA PRO A 190 10.85 -6.03 16.70
C PRO A 190 9.72 -5.93 15.68
N SER A 191 8.54 -6.45 16.00
CA SER A 191 7.31 -6.32 15.20
C SER A 191 6.83 -4.87 15.13
N LEU A 192 5.87 -4.57 14.25
CA LEU A 192 5.25 -3.23 14.17
C LEU A 192 4.63 -2.83 15.51
N ASP A 193 3.87 -3.73 16.13
CA ASP A 193 3.25 -3.53 17.45
C ASP A 193 4.28 -3.21 18.54
N GLU A 194 5.39 -3.94 18.58
CA GLU A 194 6.45 -3.68 19.54
C GLU A 194 7.18 -2.35 19.27
N CYS A 195 7.38 -1.99 18.00
CA CYS A 195 7.92 -0.68 17.64
C CYS A 195 7.00 0.46 18.13
N LYS A 196 5.68 0.33 17.94
CA LYS A 196 4.70 1.32 18.43
C LYS A 196 4.77 1.48 19.93
N LYS A 197 4.80 0.38 20.69
CA LYS A 197 4.95 0.40 22.17
C LYS A 197 6.21 1.14 22.60
N ARG A 198 7.36 0.81 21.98
CA ARG A 198 8.64 1.45 22.29
C ARG A 198 8.69 2.91 21.90
N ALA A 199 7.96 3.28 20.85
CA ALA A 199 7.79 4.64 20.38
C ALA A 199 6.82 5.48 21.24
N GLY A 200 6.06 4.85 22.15
CA GLY A 200 4.99 5.50 22.91
C GLY A 200 3.79 5.90 22.02
N ILE A 201 3.56 5.18 20.91
CA ILE A 201 2.41 5.37 20.04
C ILE A 201 1.29 4.46 20.51
N ASP A 202 0.17 5.07 20.92
CA ASP A 202 -1.01 4.34 21.37
C ASP A 202 -1.70 3.60 20.22
N GLY A 203 -2.41 2.52 20.56
CA GLY A 203 -3.20 1.73 19.61
C GLY A 203 -2.56 0.38 19.29
N VAL A 204 -3.41 -0.57 18.91
CA VAL A 204 -3.04 -1.92 18.49
C VAL A 204 -2.87 -1.91 16.97
N VAL A 205 -2.01 -2.76 16.43
CA VAL A 205 -1.95 -3.02 14.99
C VAL A 205 -3.30 -3.62 14.56
N THR A 206 -3.95 -2.98 13.61
CA THR A 206 -5.35 -3.26 13.24
C THR A 206 -5.47 -4.28 12.10
N HIS A 207 -4.36 -4.65 11.46
CA HIS A 207 -4.36 -5.41 10.22
C HIS A 207 -5.21 -4.74 9.13
N ASN A 208 -5.06 -3.42 9.04
CA ASN A 208 -5.58 -2.59 7.97
C ASN A 208 -4.38 -2.02 7.21
N ALA A 209 -4.22 -2.38 5.96
CA ALA A 209 -3.03 -2.03 5.18
C ALA A 209 -2.72 -0.52 5.16
N VAL A 210 -3.73 0.36 5.17
CA VAL A 210 -3.48 1.82 5.21
C VAL A 210 -3.02 2.28 6.59
N GLU A 211 -3.63 1.74 7.65
CA GLU A 211 -3.27 2.08 9.03
C GLU A 211 -1.86 1.57 9.35
N ASP A 212 -1.52 0.36 8.94
CA ASP A 212 -0.19 -0.21 9.15
C ASP A 212 0.89 0.54 8.33
N ALA A 213 0.56 0.95 7.09
CA ALA A 213 1.42 1.84 6.32
C ALA A 213 1.59 3.23 6.96
N MET A 214 0.54 3.77 7.62
CA MET A 214 0.59 5.03 8.37
C MET A 214 1.44 4.89 9.64
N ASP A 215 1.29 3.80 10.37
CA ASP A 215 2.12 3.50 11.56
C ASP A 215 3.62 3.51 11.23
N VAL A 216 4.00 2.97 10.08
CA VAL A 216 5.39 3.04 9.59
C VAL A 216 5.83 4.49 9.38
N VAL A 217 4.99 5.36 8.81
CA VAL A 217 5.30 6.79 8.66
C VAL A 217 5.45 7.46 10.02
N MET A 218 4.54 7.18 10.96
CA MET A 218 4.59 7.73 12.33
C MET A 218 5.89 7.34 13.04
N LEU A 219 6.31 6.10 12.94
CA LEU A 219 7.56 5.62 13.51
C LEU A 219 8.79 6.28 12.88
N LEU A 220 8.81 6.40 11.55
CA LEU A 220 9.92 7.03 10.83
C LEU A 220 10.02 8.54 11.13
N ARG A 221 8.89 9.23 11.32
CA ARG A 221 8.88 10.65 11.67
C ARG A 221 9.61 10.96 12.97
N GLN A 222 9.63 10.05 13.95
CA GLN A 222 10.39 10.22 15.17
C GLN A 222 11.89 10.41 14.94
N CYS A 223 12.42 9.97 13.78
CA CYS A 223 13.84 10.07 13.46
C CYS A 223 14.25 11.37 12.77
N TYR A 224 13.30 12.09 12.19
CA TYR A 224 13.61 13.32 11.43
C TYR A 224 12.79 14.55 11.84
N GLN A 225 12.02 14.44 12.92
CA GLN A 225 11.35 15.57 13.59
C GLN A 225 12.10 16.06 14.83
N ALA A 226 13.26 15.48 15.16
CA ALA A 226 14.05 15.83 16.31
C ALA A 226 14.88 17.11 16.10
#